data_e0125803d121df35038cdd5896e1b10d
#
_entry.id   e0125803d121df35038cdd5896e1b10d
#
_cell.length_a   1.000
_cell.length_b   1.000
_cell.length_c   1.000
_cell.angle_alpha   90.00
_cell.angle_beta   90.00
_cell.angle_gamma   90.00
#
_symmetry.space_group_name_H-M   'P 1'
#
loop_
_entity.id
_entity.type
_entity.pdbx_description
1 polymer ?
#
loop_
_entity_poly.entity_id
_entity_poly.type
_entity_poly.pdbx_seq_one_letter_code
_entity_poly.pdbx_strand_id
1 'polypeptide(L)'
;VASAHLNRRRLFQLAAGLSVFGTAACSATPDRPAPNTAVPKPDGALGANFNADPDTMGWDELQRCGAKWVRGFTAMPDLDKHDATENPTIKTLLQAVDRKYGTILSLKFPYFPDSHKQIPRPGTPAMQADLARVDKVLPAVMDKVDILVIGNEPFIECPQSDWNNGALNDFYETVTDHVLKYRAQHQGKTVLYMGALNNLEDPKWTGAGTERWMKYVRETPEIEGTDLHPHVGAPDQVQAFLDYVLPKLGGKKFLVTEFSLVQLWKKHLSDRISPEYAAKYHVPQDTKVWQVIRNALRQPFPKPRWDDFLRTSPWFENNKNFLTDQTTKFRATGKLAVATYGIDQGISAFKGADFGPDTPPWLLNSVFARATVQKNPDGTAAPNYAWLEEFTALQKR
;
A
#
# COMPACT_ATOMS: atom_id res chain seq x y z
N VAL A 1 -45.03 -4.82 39.68
CA VAL A 1 -45.17 -3.85 40.74
C VAL A 1 -44.11 -2.81 40.54
N ALA A 2 -44.49 -1.70 39.95
CA ALA A 2 -44.42 -0.29 40.36
C ALA A 2 -42.99 0.25 40.64
N SER A 3 -42.44 1.06 39.78
CA SER A 3 -42.57 2.54 39.65
C SER A 3 -42.00 3.34 40.81
N ALA A 4 -41.02 4.21 40.51
CA ALA A 4 -41.11 5.63 40.82
C ALA A 4 -39.93 6.43 40.33
N HIS A 5 -40.20 7.45 39.57
CA HIS A 5 -39.40 8.66 39.27
C HIS A 5 -39.03 9.45 40.52
N LEU A 6 -37.93 10.19 40.47
CA LEU A 6 -37.90 11.56 40.97
C LEU A 6 -36.72 12.40 40.45
N ASN A 7 -37.12 13.46 39.83
CA ASN A 7 -36.41 14.64 39.36
C ASN A 7 -36.11 15.57 40.55
N ARG A 8 -35.02 16.28 40.62
CA ARG A 8 -35.01 17.71 41.06
C ARG A 8 -33.73 18.47 40.77
N ARG A 9 -33.95 19.60 40.22
CA ARG A 9 -33.12 20.74 39.89
C ARG A 9 -32.73 21.58 41.10
N ARG A 10 -31.66 22.41 40.89
CA ARG A 10 -31.32 23.73 41.49
C ARG A 10 -30.60 23.71 42.86
N LEU A 11 -29.53 24.48 43.06
CA LEU A 11 -29.42 25.94 43.18
C LEU A 11 -27.98 26.43 43.31
N PHE A 12 -27.75 27.60 42.80
CA PHE A 12 -26.73 28.63 42.94
C PHE A 12 -26.11 28.82 44.35
N GLN A 13 -24.80 29.21 44.50
CA GLN A 13 -24.31 30.59 44.68
C GLN A 13 -22.83 30.64 45.09
N LEU A 14 -22.07 31.45 44.37
CA LEU A 14 -21.04 32.41 44.73
C LEU A 14 -20.28 32.34 46.07
N ALA A 15 -18.95 32.30 46.00
CA ALA A 15 -18.06 33.11 46.82
C ALA A 15 -16.71 33.37 46.12
N ALA A 16 -16.25 34.59 46.23
CA ALA A 16 -15.10 35.17 45.56
C ALA A 16 -13.77 34.94 46.30
N GLY A 17 -12.68 34.90 45.52
CA GLY A 17 -11.42 35.53 45.87
C GLY A 17 -10.39 34.70 46.60
N LEU A 18 -9.30 34.37 45.85
CA LEU A 18 -7.92 34.63 46.30
C LEU A 18 -6.94 34.29 45.16
N SER A 19 -6.23 35.30 44.72
CA SER A 19 -5.17 35.24 43.73
C SER A 19 -3.96 34.48 44.29
N VAL A 20 -3.56 33.39 43.67
CA VAL A 20 -2.23 32.80 43.83
C VAL A 20 -1.56 32.80 42.47
N PHE A 21 -0.48 33.54 42.35
CA PHE A 21 0.44 33.50 41.20
C PHE A 21 1.04 32.09 41.11
N GLY A 22 0.53 31.31 40.21
CA GLY A 22 1.12 30.05 39.78
C GLY A 22 1.82 30.28 38.44
N THR A 23 3.12 30.10 38.40
CA THR A 23 3.93 30.08 37.19
C THR A 23 3.37 29.04 36.23
N ALA A 24 2.78 29.50 35.14
CA ALA A 24 2.37 28.64 34.05
C ALA A 24 3.63 28.08 33.38
N ALA A 25 3.97 26.81 33.67
CA ALA A 25 4.83 26.02 32.81
C ALA A 25 4.06 25.80 31.51
N CYS A 26 4.47 26.51 30.45
CA CYS A 26 4.06 26.21 29.09
C CYS A 26 4.54 24.80 28.77
N SER A 27 3.68 23.80 28.92
CA SER A 27 3.85 22.53 28.25
C SER A 27 3.69 22.82 26.76
N ALA A 28 4.80 22.87 26.03
CA ALA A 28 4.79 22.89 24.57
C ALA A 28 4.08 21.62 24.14
N THR A 29 2.84 21.74 23.66
CA THR A 29 2.20 20.72 22.84
C THR A 29 3.12 20.49 21.64
N PRO A 30 3.48 19.26 21.31
CA PRO A 30 4.27 19.00 20.11
C PRO A 30 3.53 19.61 18.93
N ASP A 31 4.25 20.43 18.15
CA ASP A 31 3.74 21.11 16.97
C ASP A 31 2.97 20.12 16.09
N ARG A 32 1.67 20.32 16.04
CA ARG A 32 0.80 19.56 15.13
C ARG A 32 1.20 19.99 13.72
N PRO A 33 1.68 19.07 12.85
CA PRO A 33 2.08 19.44 11.50
C PRO A 33 0.94 20.23 10.83
N ALA A 34 1.29 21.35 10.19
CA ALA A 34 0.32 22.17 9.47
C ALA A 34 -0.46 21.32 8.45
N PRO A 35 -1.77 21.55 8.26
CA PRO A 35 -2.56 20.79 7.31
C PRO A 35 -1.94 20.89 5.91
N ASN A 36 -2.01 19.79 5.17
CA ASN A 36 -1.48 19.65 3.83
C ASN A 36 -2.14 20.67 2.89
N THR A 37 -1.40 21.69 2.44
CA THR A 37 -1.97 22.82 1.70
C THR A 37 -2.02 22.62 0.19
N ALA A 38 -1.28 21.64 -0.36
CA ALA A 38 -1.31 21.29 -1.78
C ALA A 38 -0.86 19.85 -2.00
N VAL A 39 -1.49 19.16 -2.96
CA VAL A 39 -1.05 17.85 -3.45
C VAL A 39 0.29 18.03 -4.15
N PRO A 40 1.37 17.31 -3.74
CA PRO A 40 2.64 17.41 -4.44
C PRO A 40 2.53 16.81 -5.84
N LYS A 41 3.28 17.38 -6.78
CA LYS A 41 3.34 16.85 -8.14
C LYS A 41 3.82 15.39 -8.13
N PRO A 42 3.31 14.54 -9.04
CA PRO A 42 3.80 13.17 -9.21
C PRO A 42 5.16 13.17 -9.94
N ASP A 43 6.19 13.63 -9.22
CA ASP A 43 7.57 13.74 -9.72
C ASP A 43 8.53 13.19 -8.69
N GLY A 44 8.62 11.84 -8.63
CA GLY A 44 9.37 11.05 -7.67
C GLY A 44 8.81 11.18 -6.24
N ALA A 45 7.52 11.38 -6.04
CA ALA A 45 6.89 11.41 -4.73
C ALA A 45 6.94 10.03 -4.06
N LEU A 46 6.95 10.01 -2.70
CA LEU A 46 6.74 8.81 -1.91
C LEU A 46 5.43 8.93 -1.15
N GLY A 47 4.58 7.92 -1.26
CA GLY A 47 3.27 7.85 -0.63
C GLY A 47 3.06 6.58 0.18
N ALA A 48 1.85 6.46 0.72
CA ALA A 48 1.37 5.35 1.52
C ALA A 48 0.52 4.39 0.67
N ASN A 49 0.63 3.09 0.93
CA ASN A 49 -0.19 2.05 0.32
C ASN A 49 -1.01 1.32 1.38
N PHE A 50 -2.31 1.19 1.17
CA PHE A 50 -3.20 0.40 2.01
C PHE A 50 -3.82 -0.80 1.27
N ASN A 51 -3.43 -1.04 0.02
CA ASN A 51 -3.96 -2.10 -0.83
C ASN A 51 -5.50 -2.02 -0.97
N ALA A 52 -6.23 -3.09 -0.59
CA ALA A 52 -7.68 -3.11 -0.49
C ALA A 52 -8.16 -3.16 0.97
N ASP A 53 -7.34 -2.72 1.91
CA ASP A 53 -7.59 -2.79 3.35
C ASP A 53 -7.58 -1.39 3.98
N PRO A 54 -8.67 -0.63 3.84
CA PRO A 54 -8.79 0.72 4.39
C PRO A 54 -8.57 0.81 5.90
N ASP A 55 -8.84 -0.27 6.64
CA ASP A 55 -8.67 -0.32 8.09
C ASP A 55 -7.19 -0.25 8.51
N THR A 56 -6.28 -0.54 7.58
CA THR A 56 -4.83 -0.39 7.79
C THR A 56 -4.35 1.05 7.62
N MET A 57 -5.20 1.95 7.14
CA MET A 57 -4.85 3.33 6.90
C MET A 57 -5.34 4.24 8.04
N GLY A 58 -4.43 4.69 8.89
CA GLY A 58 -4.68 5.70 9.90
C GLY A 58 -4.32 7.11 9.41
N TRP A 59 -5.26 8.07 9.48
CA TRP A 59 -4.99 9.46 9.10
C TRP A 59 -3.88 10.11 9.93
N ASP A 60 -3.84 9.80 11.22
CA ASP A 60 -2.79 10.29 12.12
C ASP A 60 -1.43 9.65 11.75
N GLU A 61 -1.40 8.41 11.31
CA GLU A 61 -0.20 7.72 10.85
C GLU A 61 0.34 8.34 9.57
N LEU A 62 -0.54 8.70 8.61
CA LEU A 62 -0.16 9.43 7.42
C LEU A 62 0.47 10.79 7.75
N GLN A 63 -0.09 11.52 8.72
CA GLN A 63 0.46 12.79 9.17
C GLN A 63 1.82 12.59 9.85
N ARG A 64 1.96 11.59 10.71
CA ARG A 64 3.20 11.29 11.43
C ARG A 64 4.35 10.90 10.50
N CYS A 65 4.07 10.13 9.46
CA CYS A 65 5.11 9.77 8.47
C CYS A 65 5.28 10.83 7.37
N GLY A 66 4.43 11.84 7.32
CA GLY A 66 4.50 12.92 6.33
C GLY A 66 4.07 12.50 4.92
N ALA A 67 3.37 11.36 4.78
CA ALA A 67 2.88 10.91 3.48
C ALA A 67 1.99 11.97 2.82
N LYS A 68 2.16 12.16 1.51
CA LYS A 68 1.39 13.12 0.70
C LYS A 68 0.55 12.44 -0.37
N TRP A 69 0.81 11.19 -0.65
CA TRP A 69 0.11 10.36 -1.61
C TRP A 69 -0.43 9.12 -0.92
N VAL A 70 -1.58 8.65 -1.38
CA VAL A 70 -2.25 7.44 -0.88
C VAL A 70 -2.66 6.57 -2.06
N ARG A 71 -2.34 5.29 -1.99
CA ARG A 71 -2.70 4.31 -3.00
C ARG A 71 -3.55 3.19 -2.40
N GLY A 72 -4.59 2.79 -3.14
CA GLY A 72 -5.34 1.56 -2.92
C GLY A 72 -5.72 0.90 -4.24
N PHE A 73 -6.16 -0.36 -4.17
CA PHE A 73 -6.77 -1.04 -5.31
C PHE A 73 -8.16 -1.58 -4.96
N THR A 74 -9.02 -1.72 -5.96
CA THR A 74 -10.33 -2.36 -5.82
C THR A 74 -10.44 -3.57 -6.74
N ALA A 75 -10.91 -4.70 -6.19
CA ALA A 75 -11.25 -5.86 -6.99
C ALA A 75 -12.55 -5.58 -7.76
N MET A 76 -12.50 -5.67 -9.09
CA MET A 76 -13.63 -5.32 -9.94
C MET A 76 -14.92 -6.14 -9.65
N PRO A 77 -14.83 -7.45 -9.28
CA PRO A 77 -16.04 -8.20 -8.88
C PRO A 77 -16.77 -7.66 -7.64
N ASP A 78 -16.11 -6.86 -6.79
CA ASP A 78 -16.77 -6.27 -5.62
C ASP A 78 -17.84 -5.23 -6.04
N LEU A 79 -17.72 -4.67 -7.24
CA LEU A 79 -18.68 -3.75 -7.83
C LEU A 79 -20.00 -4.43 -8.25
N ASP A 80 -20.08 -5.76 -8.21
CA ASP A 80 -21.35 -6.48 -8.38
C ASP A 80 -22.23 -6.38 -7.14
N LYS A 81 -21.63 -6.12 -5.97
CA LYS A 81 -22.30 -6.11 -4.66
C LYS A 81 -22.65 -4.71 -4.18
N HIS A 82 -21.92 -3.69 -4.62
CA HIS A 82 -21.98 -2.33 -4.09
C HIS A 82 -21.85 -1.30 -5.22
N ASP A 83 -22.41 -0.13 -4.99
CA ASP A 83 -22.09 1.03 -5.80
C ASP A 83 -20.62 1.42 -5.61
N ALA A 84 -20.01 2.01 -6.63
CA ALA A 84 -18.60 2.35 -6.59
C ALA A 84 -18.24 3.28 -5.41
N THR A 85 -19.09 4.24 -5.09
CA THR A 85 -18.88 5.18 -3.95
C THR A 85 -19.01 4.52 -2.58
N GLU A 86 -19.63 3.35 -2.50
CA GLU A 86 -19.75 2.56 -1.27
C GLU A 86 -18.64 1.50 -1.15
N ASN A 87 -17.88 1.26 -2.23
CA ASN A 87 -16.70 0.39 -2.14
C ASN A 87 -15.69 0.98 -1.14
N PRO A 88 -15.25 0.22 -0.12
CA PRO A 88 -14.42 0.75 0.96
C PRO A 88 -13.12 1.43 0.47
N THR A 89 -12.44 0.86 -0.53
CA THR A 89 -11.22 1.44 -1.09
C THR A 89 -11.49 2.77 -1.79
N ILE A 90 -12.50 2.80 -2.67
CA ILE A 90 -12.86 4.03 -3.42
C ILE A 90 -13.31 5.12 -2.45
N LYS A 91 -14.17 4.78 -1.49
CA LYS A 91 -14.63 5.71 -0.43
C LYS A 91 -13.45 6.32 0.34
N THR A 92 -12.48 5.49 0.72
CA THR A 92 -11.29 5.95 1.44
C THR A 92 -10.42 6.87 0.57
N LEU A 93 -10.23 6.56 -0.71
CA LEU A 93 -9.50 7.45 -1.61
C LEU A 93 -10.25 8.77 -1.84
N LEU A 94 -11.58 8.78 -1.96
CA LEU A 94 -12.35 10.02 -2.03
C LEU A 94 -12.22 10.87 -0.75
N GLN A 95 -12.18 10.24 0.43
CA GLN A 95 -11.85 10.94 1.68
C GLN A 95 -10.42 11.50 1.68
N ALA A 96 -9.47 10.80 1.05
CA ALA A 96 -8.11 11.30 0.89
C ALA A 96 -8.05 12.53 -0.02
N VAL A 97 -8.83 12.55 -1.12
CA VAL A 97 -9.01 13.72 -2.00
C VAL A 97 -9.51 14.93 -1.20
N ASP A 98 -10.56 14.76 -0.39
CA ASP A 98 -11.12 15.83 0.45
C ASP A 98 -10.07 16.38 1.44
N ARG A 99 -9.17 15.52 1.91
CA ARG A 99 -8.06 15.87 2.80
C ARG A 99 -6.80 16.37 2.08
N LYS A 100 -6.87 16.54 0.75
CA LYS A 100 -5.77 17.07 -0.08
C LYS A 100 -4.53 16.16 -0.15
N TYR A 101 -4.73 14.86 -0.11
CA TYR A 101 -3.72 13.89 -0.50
C TYR A 101 -3.76 13.68 -2.00
N GLY A 102 -2.61 13.40 -2.60
CA GLY A 102 -2.55 12.79 -3.93
C GLY A 102 -3.05 11.35 -3.86
N THR A 103 -3.77 10.90 -4.89
CA THR A 103 -4.50 9.63 -4.84
C THR A 103 -4.23 8.76 -6.06
N ILE A 104 -4.04 7.46 -5.80
CA ILE A 104 -3.85 6.45 -6.84
C ILE A 104 -4.86 5.32 -6.60
N LEU A 105 -5.68 5.01 -7.61
CA LEU A 105 -6.55 3.84 -7.62
C LEU A 105 -6.08 2.85 -8.68
N SER A 106 -5.86 1.58 -8.31
CA SER A 106 -5.63 0.50 -9.25
C SER A 106 -6.88 -0.38 -9.40
N LEU A 107 -7.18 -0.81 -10.63
CA LEU A 107 -8.33 -1.69 -10.95
C LEU A 107 -7.86 -3.13 -11.01
N LYS A 108 -8.26 -3.96 -10.03
CA LYS A 108 -7.87 -5.37 -9.95
C LYS A 108 -8.86 -6.28 -10.64
N PHE A 109 -8.37 -7.14 -11.56
CA PHE A 109 -9.16 -8.15 -12.28
C PHE A 109 -8.72 -9.57 -11.89
N PRO A 110 -9.24 -10.15 -10.77
CA PRO A 110 -8.72 -11.37 -10.16
C PRO A 110 -9.24 -12.65 -10.84
N TYR A 111 -8.69 -13.01 -11.99
CA TYR A 111 -9.02 -14.25 -12.68
C TYR A 111 -8.23 -15.46 -12.16
N PHE A 112 -7.04 -15.25 -11.66
CA PHE A 112 -6.17 -16.28 -11.09
C PHE A 112 -5.34 -15.71 -9.93
N PRO A 113 -5.05 -16.48 -8.87
CA PRO A 113 -5.57 -17.83 -8.58
C PRO A 113 -7.01 -17.85 -8.05
N ASP A 114 -7.60 -16.68 -7.72
CA ASP A 114 -8.82 -16.57 -6.91
C ASP A 114 -10.04 -17.27 -7.54
N SER A 115 -10.26 -17.10 -8.84
CA SER A 115 -11.42 -17.68 -9.53
C SER A 115 -11.09 -18.88 -10.42
N HIS A 116 -9.79 -19.15 -10.69
CA HIS A 116 -9.31 -20.16 -11.64
C HIS A 116 -9.95 -20.07 -13.04
N LYS A 117 -10.34 -18.86 -13.46
CA LYS A 117 -10.96 -18.60 -14.76
C LYS A 117 -9.93 -18.02 -15.73
N GLN A 118 -10.13 -18.30 -17.00
CA GLN A 118 -9.40 -17.63 -18.06
C GLN A 118 -9.87 -16.18 -18.19
N ILE A 119 -8.95 -15.31 -18.64
CA ILE A 119 -9.29 -13.91 -18.88
C ILE A 119 -10.27 -13.79 -20.07
N PRO A 120 -11.30 -12.93 -19.99
CA PRO A 120 -12.29 -12.79 -21.04
C PRO A 120 -11.70 -12.29 -22.35
N ARG A 121 -12.22 -12.79 -23.45
CA ARG A 121 -11.87 -12.29 -24.79
C ARG A 121 -12.77 -11.12 -25.19
N PRO A 122 -12.24 -10.15 -25.98
CA PRO A 122 -13.04 -9.06 -26.53
C PRO A 122 -14.31 -9.56 -27.23
N GLY A 123 -15.41 -8.84 -27.06
CA GLY A 123 -16.71 -9.17 -27.66
C GLY A 123 -17.52 -10.26 -26.92
N THR A 124 -16.97 -10.92 -25.91
CA THR A 124 -17.68 -11.91 -25.12
C THR A 124 -18.58 -11.28 -24.04
N PRO A 125 -19.66 -11.98 -23.60
CA PRO A 125 -20.48 -11.51 -22.48
C PRO A 125 -19.68 -11.29 -21.18
N ALA A 126 -18.64 -12.09 -20.93
CA ALA A 126 -17.76 -11.91 -19.76
C ALA A 126 -16.97 -10.61 -19.86
N MET A 127 -16.46 -10.27 -21.04
CA MET A 127 -15.81 -8.96 -21.25
C MET A 127 -16.78 -7.79 -21.05
N GLN A 128 -18.00 -7.91 -21.56
CA GLN A 128 -19.01 -6.87 -21.35
C GLN A 128 -19.36 -6.69 -19.86
N ALA A 129 -19.37 -7.76 -19.07
CA ALA A 129 -19.57 -7.68 -17.63
C ALA A 129 -18.44 -6.89 -16.94
N ASP A 130 -17.17 -7.09 -17.34
CA ASP A 130 -16.06 -6.31 -16.79
C ASP A 130 -16.10 -4.84 -17.22
N LEU A 131 -16.42 -4.56 -18.48
CA LEU A 131 -16.62 -3.19 -18.93
C LEU A 131 -17.76 -2.50 -18.18
N ALA A 132 -18.86 -3.20 -17.89
CA ALA A 132 -19.95 -2.67 -17.08
C ALA A 132 -19.53 -2.36 -15.63
N ARG A 133 -18.58 -3.12 -15.04
CA ARG A 133 -17.98 -2.78 -13.74
C ARG A 133 -17.14 -1.52 -13.85
N VAL A 134 -16.35 -1.40 -14.91
CA VAL A 134 -15.56 -0.18 -15.20
C VAL A 134 -16.48 1.03 -15.32
N ASP A 135 -17.61 0.90 -16.02
CA ASP A 135 -18.62 1.96 -16.15
C ASP A 135 -19.24 2.42 -14.81
N LYS A 136 -19.28 1.54 -13.80
CA LYS A 136 -19.68 1.95 -12.44
C LYS A 136 -18.58 2.76 -11.73
N VAL A 137 -17.30 2.42 -11.96
CA VAL A 137 -16.17 3.08 -11.30
C VAL A 137 -15.91 4.47 -11.87
N LEU A 138 -15.87 4.61 -13.20
CA LEU A 138 -15.42 5.82 -13.86
C LEU A 138 -16.16 7.10 -13.41
N PRO A 139 -17.51 7.15 -13.28
CA PRO A 139 -18.20 8.34 -12.78
C PRO A 139 -17.88 8.71 -11.33
N ALA A 140 -17.49 7.69 -10.54
CA ALA A 140 -17.16 7.90 -9.13
C ALA A 140 -15.77 8.50 -8.92
N VAL A 141 -14.81 8.20 -9.82
CA VAL A 141 -13.37 8.49 -9.62
C VAL A 141 -12.77 9.41 -10.65
N MET A 142 -13.27 9.45 -11.90
CA MET A 142 -12.74 10.33 -12.94
C MET A 142 -12.86 11.80 -12.50
N ASP A 143 -11.79 12.57 -12.66
CA ASP A 143 -11.63 13.96 -12.18
C ASP A 143 -11.58 14.14 -10.65
N LYS A 144 -11.67 13.08 -9.88
CA LYS A 144 -11.56 13.11 -8.42
C LYS A 144 -10.24 12.54 -7.95
N VAL A 145 -9.91 11.31 -8.38
CA VAL A 145 -8.58 10.75 -8.10
C VAL A 145 -7.55 11.31 -9.09
N ASP A 146 -6.31 11.48 -8.63
CA ASP A 146 -5.25 12.05 -9.47
C ASP A 146 -4.77 11.04 -10.51
N ILE A 147 -4.60 9.78 -10.14
CA ILE A 147 -4.07 8.71 -10.98
C ILE A 147 -5.00 7.49 -10.93
N LEU A 148 -5.36 6.97 -12.10
CA LEU A 148 -6.02 5.69 -12.28
C LEU A 148 -5.06 4.71 -12.97
N VAL A 149 -4.80 3.57 -12.33
CA VAL A 149 -4.00 2.48 -12.91
C VAL A 149 -4.95 1.41 -13.45
N ILE A 150 -4.86 1.14 -14.74
CA ILE A 150 -5.66 0.11 -15.41
C ILE A 150 -4.96 -1.23 -15.23
N GLY A 151 -5.47 -2.02 -14.31
CA GLY A 151 -4.87 -3.23 -13.77
C GLY A 151 -4.32 -3.05 -12.35
N ASN A 152 -3.90 -4.16 -11.73
CA ASN A 152 -3.16 -4.20 -10.47
C ASN A 152 -1.92 -5.09 -10.65
N GLU A 153 -2.08 -6.38 -10.87
CA GLU A 153 -0.98 -7.32 -11.16
C GLU A 153 -1.37 -8.26 -12.32
N PRO A 154 -1.52 -7.75 -13.54
CA PRO A 154 -2.14 -8.47 -14.66
C PRO A 154 -1.59 -9.88 -14.90
N PHE A 155 -0.25 -10.03 -14.82
CA PHE A 155 0.40 -11.31 -15.09
C PHE A 155 0.28 -12.30 -13.93
N ILE A 156 0.04 -11.86 -12.68
CA ILE A 156 -0.27 -12.75 -11.55
C ILE A 156 -1.76 -13.08 -11.54
N GLU A 157 -2.59 -12.11 -11.91
CA GLU A 157 -4.06 -12.17 -11.83
C GLU A 157 -4.72 -12.92 -12.99
N CYS A 158 -3.97 -13.43 -13.94
CA CYS A 158 -4.46 -14.32 -14.99
C CYS A 158 -3.64 -15.61 -15.10
N PRO A 159 -4.21 -16.69 -15.66
CA PRO A 159 -3.46 -17.92 -15.90
C PRO A 159 -2.25 -17.70 -16.81
N GLN A 160 -1.15 -18.39 -16.53
CA GLN A 160 0.07 -18.29 -17.33
C GLN A 160 -0.15 -18.64 -18.82
N SER A 161 -1.13 -19.50 -19.13
CA SER A 161 -1.55 -19.82 -20.50
C SER A 161 -1.98 -18.58 -21.30
N ASP A 162 -2.43 -17.52 -20.62
CA ASP A 162 -2.97 -16.33 -21.24
C ASP A 162 -1.92 -15.22 -21.44
N TRP A 163 -0.70 -15.39 -20.90
CA TRP A 163 0.34 -14.36 -20.97
C TRP A 163 0.85 -14.09 -22.38
N ASN A 164 1.14 -15.17 -23.15
CA ASN A 164 1.82 -15.06 -24.44
C ASN A 164 0.95 -15.49 -25.64
N ASN A 165 -0.34 -15.80 -25.42
CA ASN A 165 -1.29 -16.13 -26.48
C ASN A 165 -2.13 -14.93 -26.94
N GLY A 166 -1.84 -13.73 -26.40
CA GLY A 166 -2.52 -12.48 -26.71
C GLY A 166 -3.73 -12.18 -25.83
N ALA A 167 -4.27 -13.14 -25.05
CA ALA A 167 -5.50 -12.95 -24.28
C ALA A 167 -5.39 -11.84 -23.25
N LEU A 168 -4.31 -11.85 -22.48
CA LEU A 168 -4.04 -10.82 -21.48
C LEU A 168 -3.99 -9.42 -22.11
N ASN A 169 -3.21 -9.28 -23.18
CA ASN A 169 -3.06 -7.99 -23.84
C ASN A 169 -4.38 -7.51 -24.46
N ASP A 170 -5.09 -8.39 -25.18
CA ASP A 170 -6.39 -8.07 -25.79
C ASP A 170 -7.40 -7.57 -24.74
N PHE A 171 -7.41 -8.20 -23.56
CA PHE A 171 -8.28 -7.79 -22.44
C PHE A 171 -7.93 -6.39 -21.95
N TYR A 172 -6.66 -6.16 -21.56
CA TYR A 172 -6.25 -4.88 -20.96
C TYR A 172 -6.22 -3.75 -21.97
N GLU A 173 -5.91 -4.00 -23.24
CA GLU A 173 -6.04 -3.01 -24.31
C GLU A 173 -7.52 -2.62 -24.50
N THR A 174 -8.45 -3.59 -24.49
CA THR A 174 -9.91 -3.32 -24.58
C THR A 174 -10.41 -2.50 -23.39
N VAL A 175 -10.00 -2.85 -22.17
CA VAL A 175 -10.36 -2.05 -20.97
C VAL A 175 -9.78 -0.63 -21.08
N THR A 176 -8.53 -0.51 -21.52
CA THR A 176 -7.87 0.79 -21.68
C THR A 176 -8.59 1.66 -22.71
N ASP A 177 -8.90 1.12 -23.88
CA ASP A 177 -9.63 1.83 -24.93
C ASP A 177 -11.00 2.31 -24.45
N HIS A 178 -11.68 1.48 -23.61
CA HIS A 178 -12.96 1.85 -23.01
C HIS A 178 -12.82 3.01 -22.03
N VAL A 179 -11.81 2.99 -21.16
CA VAL A 179 -11.49 4.10 -20.23
C VAL A 179 -11.12 5.37 -20.98
N LEU A 180 -10.31 5.26 -22.04
CA LEU A 180 -9.92 6.39 -22.88
C LEU A 180 -11.11 7.02 -23.56
N LYS A 181 -12.03 6.22 -24.09
CA LYS A 181 -13.28 6.70 -24.69
C LYS A 181 -14.13 7.47 -23.68
N TYR A 182 -14.31 6.91 -22.48
CA TYR A 182 -15.04 7.59 -21.41
C TYR A 182 -14.38 8.92 -21.05
N ARG A 183 -13.05 8.94 -20.83
CA ARG A 183 -12.31 10.15 -20.48
C ARG A 183 -12.44 11.24 -21.55
N ALA A 184 -12.35 10.86 -22.82
CA ALA A 184 -12.52 11.81 -23.94
C ALA A 184 -13.92 12.43 -23.97
N GLN A 185 -14.96 11.63 -23.75
CA GLN A 185 -16.35 12.10 -23.74
C GLN A 185 -16.66 13.05 -22.58
N HIS A 186 -15.99 12.88 -21.42
CA HIS A 186 -16.22 13.67 -20.22
C HIS A 186 -15.13 14.71 -19.95
N GLN A 187 -14.14 14.86 -20.85
CA GLN A 187 -12.99 15.77 -20.72
C GLN A 187 -12.21 15.58 -19.40
N GLY A 188 -12.10 14.32 -18.98
CA GLY A 188 -11.51 13.95 -17.70
C GLY A 188 -10.03 14.27 -17.58
N LYS A 189 -9.57 14.67 -16.37
CA LYS A 189 -8.20 15.08 -16.05
C LYS A 189 -7.37 14.03 -15.33
N THR A 190 -8.01 12.98 -14.81
CA THR A 190 -7.32 11.86 -14.13
C THR A 190 -6.23 11.28 -15.05
N VAL A 191 -5.02 11.20 -14.53
CA VAL A 191 -3.87 10.66 -15.27
C VAL A 191 -3.96 9.13 -15.31
N LEU A 192 -3.69 8.53 -16.47
CA LEU A 192 -3.84 7.09 -16.67
C LEU A 192 -2.49 6.39 -16.78
N TYR A 193 -2.37 5.30 -16.05
CA TYR A 193 -1.26 4.34 -16.10
C TYR A 193 -1.80 2.95 -16.37
N MET A 194 -0.96 2.05 -16.85
CA MET A 194 -1.24 0.62 -16.91
C MET A 194 -0.32 -0.12 -15.94
N GLY A 195 -0.79 -1.18 -15.34
CA GLY A 195 0.11 -1.91 -14.42
C GLY A 195 -0.60 -2.97 -13.58
N ALA A 196 0.16 -3.57 -12.67
CA ALA A 196 1.61 -3.41 -12.52
C ALA A 196 2.35 -4.63 -13.10
N LEU A 197 3.58 -4.42 -13.58
CA LEU A 197 4.45 -5.52 -13.96
C LEU A 197 5.16 -6.09 -12.72
N ASN A 198 5.26 -7.42 -12.64
CA ASN A 198 5.82 -8.17 -11.52
C ASN A 198 6.93 -9.09 -11.99
N ASN A 199 7.79 -9.52 -11.05
CA ASN A 199 8.78 -10.60 -11.21
C ASN A 199 9.69 -10.43 -12.45
N LEU A 200 9.98 -9.20 -12.86
CA LEU A 200 10.82 -8.93 -14.05
C LEU A 200 12.29 -9.36 -13.85
N GLU A 201 12.67 -9.74 -12.63
CA GLU A 201 13.96 -10.37 -12.33
C GLU A 201 14.03 -11.83 -12.80
N ASP A 202 12.91 -12.46 -13.08
CA ASP A 202 12.84 -13.81 -13.63
C ASP A 202 12.51 -13.75 -15.14
N PRO A 203 13.42 -14.19 -16.03
CA PRO A 203 13.26 -14.07 -17.49
C PRO A 203 11.96 -14.68 -18.05
N LYS A 204 11.34 -15.63 -17.34
CA LYS A 204 10.06 -16.20 -17.81
C LYS A 204 8.90 -15.19 -17.82
N TRP A 205 9.04 -14.06 -17.07
CA TRP A 205 8.03 -13.00 -17.03
C TRP A 205 8.25 -11.91 -18.09
N THR A 206 9.34 -11.95 -18.83
CA THR A 206 9.70 -10.98 -19.88
C THR A 206 9.45 -11.52 -21.30
N GLY A 207 8.30 -12.14 -21.53
CA GLY A 207 7.92 -12.75 -22.81
C GLY A 207 7.15 -11.79 -23.75
N ALA A 208 6.53 -12.38 -24.79
CA ALA A 208 5.80 -11.65 -25.81
C ALA A 208 4.66 -10.78 -25.23
N GLY A 209 4.01 -11.25 -24.15
CA GLY A 209 2.95 -10.50 -23.49
C GLY A 209 3.45 -9.19 -22.84
N THR A 210 4.57 -9.23 -22.12
CA THR A 210 5.15 -8.04 -21.50
C THR A 210 5.78 -7.11 -22.53
N GLU A 211 6.34 -7.64 -23.63
CA GLU A 211 6.82 -6.80 -24.74
C GLU A 211 5.66 -6.06 -25.43
N ARG A 212 4.51 -6.74 -25.70
CA ARG A 212 3.31 -6.10 -26.23
C ARG A 212 2.75 -5.06 -25.26
N TRP A 213 2.75 -5.36 -23.96
CA TRP A 213 2.34 -4.42 -22.91
C TRP A 213 3.15 -3.12 -22.98
N MET A 214 4.48 -3.22 -22.95
CA MET A 214 5.35 -2.05 -23.00
C MET A 214 5.26 -1.29 -24.31
N LYS A 215 5.04 -2.00 -25.44
CA LYS A 215 4.78 -1.37 -26.73
C LYS A 215 3.49 -0.56 -26.69
N TYR A 216 2.39 -1.14 -26.21
CA TYR A 216 1.09 -0.48 -26.13
C TYR A 216 1.18 0.77 -25.21
N VAL A 217 1.78 0.64 -24.02
CA VAL A 217 2.04 1.78 -23.12
C VAL A 217 2.79 2.90 -23.83
N ARG A 218 3.87 2.58 -24.55
CA ARG A 218 4.68 3.57 -25.24
C ARG A 218 3.92 4.27 -26.38
N GLU A 219 3.13 3.52 -27.15
CA GLU A 219 2.48 3.97 -28.37
C GLU A 219 1.10 4.61 -28.15
N THR A 220 0.49 4.50 -26.98
CA THR A 220 -0.78 5.14 -26.60
C THR A 220 -0.50 6.48 -25.92
N PRO A 221 -0.67 7.63 -26.61
CA PRO A 221 -0.27 8.94 -26.09
C PRO A 221 -0.93 9.30 -24.76
N GLU A 222 -2.17 8.88 -24.54
CA GLU A 222 -3.00 9.20 -23.39
C GLU A 222 -2.61 8.44 -22.12
N ILE A 223 -1.82 7.39 -22.24
CA ILE A 223 -1.26 6.62 -21.11
C ILE A 223 0.07 7.25 -20.71
N GLU A 224 0.20 7.69 -19.45
CA GLU A 224 1.41 8.37 -18.96
C GLU A 224 2.57 7.40 -18.71
N GLY A 225 2.28 6.13 -18.46
CA GLY A 225 3.31 5.12 -18.24
C GLY A 225 2.80 3.79 -17.69
N THR A 226 3.69 3.05 -17.04
CA THR A 226 3.37 1.76 -16.43
C THR A 226 3.68 1.76 -14.93
N ASP A 227 3.02 0.88 -14.18
CA ASP A 227 3.29 0.62 -12.76
C ASP A 227 4.16 -0.63 -12.60
N LEU A 228 4.92 -0.71 -11.52
CA LEU A 228 5.83 -1.81 -11.18
C LEU A 228 5.60 -2.24 -9.74
N HIS A 229 5.59 -3.57 -9.50
CA HIS A 229 5.51 -4.17 -8.17
C HIS A 229 6.73 -5.09 -7.91
N PRO A 230 7.91 -4.55 -7.57
CA PRO A 230 9.08 -5.36 -7.24
C PRO A 230 9.00 -5.93 -5.83
N HIS A 231 8.44 -7.13 -5.69
CA HIS A 231 8.44 -7.93 -4.48
C HIS A 231 9.56 -8.98 -4.56
N VAL A 232 10.76 -8.60 -4.15
CA VAL A 232 12.00 -9.31 -4.49
C VAL A 232 12.58 -10.16 -3.36
N GLY A 233 13.42 -11.12 -3.73
CA GLY A 233 14.17 -11.98 -2.81
C GLY A 233 15.57 -11.47 -2.46
N ALA A 234 16.02 -10.36 -3.07
CA ALA A 234 17.25 -9.63 -2.78
C ALA A 234 17.12 -8.18 -3.29
N PRO A 235 17.74 -7.17 -2.62
CA PRO A 235 17.57 -5.75 -2.99
C PRO A 235 18.07 -5.39 -4.39
N ASP A 236 19.08 -6.08 -4.89
CA ASP A 236 19.65 -5.87 -6.22
C ASP A 236 18.73 -6.31 -7.36
N GLN A 237 17.84 -7.26 -7.12
CA GLN A 237 16.87 -7.72 -8.10
C GLN A 237 15.92 -6.62 -8.59
N VAL A 238 15.71 -5.55 -7.79
CA VAL A 238 14.93 -4.38 -8.23
C VAL A 238 15.52 -3.72 -9.47
N GLN A 239 16.84 -3.84 -9.70
CA GLN A 239 17.49 -3.28 -10.88
C GLN A 239 16.98 -3.91 -12.17
N ALA A 240 16.65 -5.20 -12.19
CA ALA A 240 16.12 -5.87 -13.36
C ALA A 240 14.79 -5.26 -13.86
N PHE A 241 13.94 -4.77 -12.96
CA PHE A 241 12.73 -4.04 -13.33
C PHE A 241 13.06 -2.76 -14.10
N LEU A 242 14.00 -1.99 -13.62
CA LEU A 242 14.42 -0.73 -14.26
C LEU A 242 15.12 -1.00 -15.60
N ASP A 243 16.00 -1.98 -15.67
CA ASP A 243 16.71 -2.37 -16.89
C ASP A 243 15.74 -2.85 -17.99
N TYR A 244 14.66 -3.53 -17.60
CA TYR A 244 13.65 -3.98 -18.54
C TYR A 244 12.75 -2.84 -19.02
N VAL A 245 12.28 -1.98 -18.10
CA VAL A 245 11.22 -1.00 -18.39
C VAL A 245 11.76 0.29 -18.99
N LEU A 246 12.86 0.86 -18.45
CA LEU A 246 13.33 2.19 -18.84
C LEU A 246 13.63 2.34 -20.34
N PRO A 247 14.28 1.37 -21.02
CA PRO A 247 14.54 1.46 -22.47
C PRO A 247 13.27 1.47 -23.31
N LYS A 248 12.16 0.92 -22.77
CA LYS A 248 10.89 0.73 -23.48
C LYS A 248 9.87 1.84 -23.24
N LEU A 249 10.07 2.69 -22.21
CA LEU A 249 9.13 3.76 -21.84
C LEU A 249 9.13 4.96 -22.80
N GLY A 250 10.22 5.17 -23.55
CA GLY A 250 10.38 6.43 -24.30
C GLY A 250 10.42 7.65 -23.37
N GLY A 251 9.57 8.65 -23.64
CA GLY A 251 9.45 9.86 -22.81
C GLY A 251 8.58 9.72 -21.54
N LYS A 252 7.94 8.56 -21.34
CA LYS A 252 6.94 8.36 -20.30
C LYS A 252 7.55 8.07 -18.94
N LYS A 253 6.70 8.16 -17.89
CA LYS A 253 7.06 7.91 -16.49
C LYS A 253 6.67 6.49 -16.05
N PHE A 254 7.06 6.11 -14.84
CA PHE A 254 6.59 4.90 -14.20
C PHE A 254 6.14 5.16 -12.76
N LEU A 255 5.29 4.28 -12.26
CA LEU A 255 4.92 4.18 -10.85
C LEU A 255 5.65 2.99 -10.22
N VAL A 256 5.77 3.00 -8.89
CA VAL A 256 6.11 1.82 -8.08
C VAL A 256 5.13 1.81 -6.92
N THR A 257 3.92 1.30 -7.16
CA THR A 257 2.87 1.39 -6.13
C THR A 257 2.96 0.31 -5.06
N GLU A 258 3.76 -0.74 -5.29
CA GLU A 258 4.13 -1.73 -4.27
C GLU A 258 5.59 -2.14 -4.46
N PHE A 259 6.36 -2.19 -3.37
CA PHE A 259 7.70 -2.78 -3.38
C PHE A 259 8.07 -3.31 -2.01
N SER A 260 8.79 -4.44 -1.97
CA SER A 260 9.10 -5.10 -0.70
C SER A 260 10.21 -6.13 -0.82
N LEU A 261 10.76 -6.52 0.33
CA LEU A 261 11.62 -7.69 0.50
C LEU A 261 10.85 -8.91 1.05
N VAL A 262 9.54 -8.97 0.85
CA VAL A 262 8.71 -10.05 1.42
C VAL A 262 9.20 -11.45 1.03
N GLN A 263 9.74 -11.60 -0.18
CA GLN A 263 10.28 -12.89 -0.65
C GLN A 263 11.60 -13.24 0.06
N LEU A 264 12.44 -12.25 0.39
CA LEU A 264 13.62 -12.46 1.22
C LEU A 264 13.21 -12.89 2.63
N TRP A 265 12.33 -12.13 3.25
CA TRP A 265 11.93 -12.41 4.64
C TRP A 265 11.21 -13.75 4.78
N LYS A 266 10.41 -14.14 3.79
CA LYS A 266 9.75 -15.46 3.76
C LYS A 266 10.76 -16.61 3.81
N LYS A 267 11.90 -16.50 3.14
CA LYS A 267 12.96 -17.52 3.18
C LYS A 267 13.51 -17.77 4.59
N HIS A 268 13.48 -16.74 5.44
CA HIS A 268 14.03 -16.80 6.80
C HIS A 268 13.01 -17.16 7.87
N LEU A 269 11.75 -17.36 7.54
CA LEU A 269 10.71 -17.68 8.54
C LEU A 269 11.01 -18.98 9.32
N SER A 270 11.60 -19.95 8.67
CA SER A 270 11.97 -21.25 9.31
C SER A 270 13.36 -21.26 9.94
N ASP A 271 14.09 -20.16 9.89
CA ASP A 271 15.39 -20.04 10.56
C ASP A 271 15.21 -19.97 12.09
N ARG A 272 16.26 -20.33 12.82
CA ARG A 272 16.33 -20.07 14.26
C ARG A 272 16.52 -18.58 14.51
N ILE A 273 15.93 -18.08 15.60
CA ILE A 273 16.22 -16.73 16.09
C ILE A 273 17.68 -16.59 16.51
N SER A 274 18.17 -15.35 16.64
CA SER A 274 19.51 -15.11 17.12
C SER A 274 19.70 -15.61 18.54
N PRO A 275 20.90 -16.17 18.90
CA PRO A 275 21.22 -16.55 20.28
C PRO A 275 21.13 -15.37 21.25
N GLU A 276 21.50 -14.16 20.81
CA GLU A 276 21.41 -12.92 21.59
C GLU A 276 19.95 -12.63 22.00
N TYR A 277 19.02 -12.68 21.05
CA TYR A 277 17.59 -12.48 21.33
C TYR A 277 17.05 -13.57 22.26
N ALA A 278 17.40 -14.83 21.99
CA ALA A 278 16.98 -15.96 22.79
C ALA A 278 17.40 -15.81 24.26
N ALA A 279 18.66 -15.46 24.50
CA ALA A 279 19.20 -15.24 25.85
C ALA A 279 18.54 -14.05 26.56
N LYS A 280 18.42 -12.90 25.86
CA LYS A 280 17.85 -11.67 26.43
C LYS A 280 16.40 -11.82 26.87
N TYR A 281 15.60 -12.55 26.08
CA TYR A 281 14.15 -12.67 26.31
C TYR A 281 13.74 -14.05 26.86
N HIS A 282 14.71 -14.87 27.28
CA HIS A 282 14.51 -16.22 27.85
C HIS A 282 13.61 -17.10 26.94
N VAL A 283 13.86 -17.06 25.64
CA VAL A 283 13.16 -17.87 24.64
C VAL A 283 14.03 -19.06 24.27
N PRO A 284 13.47 -20.29 24.06
CA PRO A 284 14.24 -21.44 23.62
C PRO A 284 15.07 -21.14 22.34
N GLN A 285 16.33 -21.58 22.32
CA GLN A 285 17.24 -21.30 21.21
C GLN A 285 16.84 -21.93 19.87
N ASP A 286 16.00 -22.94 19.89
CA ASP A 286 15.45 -23.60 18.71
C ASP A 286 14.19 -22.94 18.16
N THR A 287 13.71 -21.87 18.83
CA THR A 287 12.58 -21.05 18.36
C THR A 287 12.82 -20.51 16.98
N LYS A 288 11.79 -20.57 16.14
CA LYS A 288 11.83 -20.10 14.75
C LYS A 288 11.35 -18.66 14.64
N VAL A 289 11.83 -17.95 13.60
CA VAL A 289 11.44 -16.58 13.26
C VAL A 289 9.91 -16.45 13.20
N TRP A 290 9.23 -17.33 12.45
CA TRP A 290 7.77 -17.30 12.35
C TRP A 290 7.05 -17.45 13.70
N GLN A 291 7.64 -18.19 14.66
CA GLN A 291 7.05 -18.36 15.99
C GLN A 291 7.10 -17.06 16.80
N VAL A 292 8.19 -16.30 16.69
CA VAL A 292 8.30 -14.96 17.32
C VAL A 292 7.28 -14.02 16.76
N ILE A 293 7.15 -13.96 15.42
CA ILE A 293 6.16 -13.12 14.73
C ILE A 293 4.74 -13.51 15.17
N ARG A 294 4.41 -14.81 15.16
CA ARG A 294 3.10 -15.32 15.61
C ARG A 294 2.81 -14.94 17.06
N ASN A 295 3.80 -15.03 17.93
CA ASN A 295 3.62 -14.67 19.34
C ASN A 295 3.38 -13.17 19.49
N ALA A 296 4.06 -12.33 18.72
CA ALA A 296 3.84 -10.88 18.69
C ALA A 296 2.44 -10.52 18.14
N LEU A 297 1.94 -11.25 17.14
CA LEU A 297 0.58 -11.09 16.62
C LEU A 297 -0.51 -11.50 17.63
N ARG A 298 -0.23 -12.53 18.44
CA ARG A 298 -1.16 -12.98 19.50
C ARG A 298 -1.17 -12.05 20.71
N GLN A 299 0.00 -11.54 21.07
CA GLN A 299 0.19 -10.63 22.18
C GLN A 299 1.26 -9.60 21.80
N PRO A 300 0.88 -8.40 21.39
CA PRO A 300 1.81 -7.36 20.97
C PRO A 300 2.94 -7.14 21.96
N PHE A 301 4.16 -7.13 21.46
CA PHE A 301 5.36 -6.99 22.28
C PHE A 301 5.60 -5.52 22.67
N PRO A 302 6.26 -5.26 23.81
CA PRO A 302 6.89 -3.96 24.03
C PRO A 302 7.84 -3.62 22.87
N LYS A 303 7.84 -2.37 22.43
CA LYS A 303 8.66 -1.92 21.27
C LYS A 303 10.13 -2.37 21.36
N PRO A 304 10.85 -2.23 22.50
CA PRO A 304 12.23 -2.69 22.57
C PRO A 304 12.43 -4.17 22.25
N ARG A 305 11.46 -5.03 22.61
CA ARG A 305 11.53 -6.47 22.32
C ARG A 305 11.38 -6.76 20.83
N TRP A 306 10.48 -6.05 20.14
CA TRP A 306 10.30 -6.17 18.70
C TRP A 306 11.52 -5.65 17.94
N ASP A 307 12.00 -4.46 18.32
CA ASP A 307 13.18 -3.85 17.70
C ASP A 307 14.43 -4.74 17.86
N ASP A 308 14.63 -5.32 19.04
CA ASP A 308 15.74 -6.25 19.27
C ASP A 308 15.63 -7.52 18.42
N PHE A 309 14.41 -8.04 18.23
CA PHE A 309 14.18 -9.17 17.34
C PHE A 309 14.65 -8.88 15.92
N LEU A 310 14.27 -7.71 15.37
CA LEU A 310 14.65 -7.31 14.02
C LEU A 310 16.14 -6.95 13.93
N ARG A 311 16.66 -6.19 14.88
CA ARG A 311 18.05 -5.76 14.93
C ARG A 311 19.03 -6.94 15.05
N THR A 312 18.68 -7.98 15.80
CA THR A 312 19.53 -9.17 15.97
C THR A 312 19.30 -10.23 14.88
N SER A 313 18.45 -9.95 13.90
CA SER A 313 18.19 -10.79 12.73
C SER A 313 18.98 -10.26 11.53
N PRO A 314 20.15 -10.89 11.16
CA PRO A 314 21.02 -10.36 10.10
C PRO A 314 20.31 -10.19 8.75
N TRP A 315 19.36 -11.09 8.44
CA TRP A 315 18.57 -11.01 7.22
C TRP A 315 17.67 -9.76 7.15
N PHE A 316 17.31 -9.18 8.29
CA PHE A 316 16.57 -7.92 8.37
C PHE A 316 17.52 -6.73 8.52
N GLU A 317 18.42 -6.76 9.49
CA GLU A 317 19.31 -5.66 9.83
C GLU A 317 20.20 -5.23 8.67
N ASN A 318 20.74 -6.18 7.89
CA ASN A 318 21.55 -5.87 6.70
C ASN A 318 20.74 -5.21 5.57
N ASN A 319 19.41 -5.25 5.64
CA ASN A 319 18.51 -4.72 4.61
C ASN A 319 17.58 -3.61 5.16
N LYS A 320 17.84 -3.10 6.35
CA LYS A 320 17.00 -2.08 6.99
C LYS A 320 16.89 -0.77 6.21
N ASN A 321 17.83 -0.48 5.33
CA ASN A 321 17.81 0.72 4.48
C ASN A 321 17.13 0.49 3.12
N PHE A 322 16.47 -0.66 2.92
CA PHE A 322 15.84 -1.01 1.65
C PHE A 322 14.89 0.07 1.12
N LEU A 323 14.08 0.67 1.98
CA LEU A 323 13.14 1.72 1.60
C LEU A 323 13.88 2.94 1.03
N THR A 324 14.92 3.40 1.71
CA THR A 324 15.75 4.55 1.27
C THR A 324 16.49 4.23 -0.02
N ASP A 325 17.15 3.07 -0.08
CA ASP A 325 17.96 2.66 -1.20
C ASP A 325 17.14 2.54 -2.49
N GLN A 326 15.97 1.88 -2.41
CA GLN A 326 15.14 1.69 -3.59
C GLN A 326 14.44 2.99 -4.01
N THR A 327 13.91 3.77 -3.07
CA THR A 327 13.30 5.07 -3.41
C THR A 327 14.32 6.01 -4.07
N THR A 328 15.55 6.03 -3.56
CA THR A 328 16.65 6.82 -4.16
C THR A 328 16.98 6.33 -5.56
N LYS A 329 17.07 5.01 -5.76
CA LYS A 329 17.30 4.39 -7.07
C LYS A 329 16.19 4.75 -8.07
N PHE A 330 14.92 4.64 -7.68
CA PHE A 330 13.79 4.99 -8.54
C PHE A 330 13.84 6.48 -8.93
N ARG A 331 14.11 7.36 -7.98
CA ARG A 331 14.24 8.82 -8.22
C ARG A 331 15.41 9.17 -9.14
N ALA A 332 16.54 8.48 -9.00
CA ALA A 332 17.72 8.71 -9.83
C ALA A 332 17.48 8.48 -11.33
N THR A 333 16.43 7.73 -11.70
CA THR A 333 16.04 7.55 -13.11
C THR A 333 15.50 8.82 -13.76
N GLY A 334 15.04 9.81 -12.98
CA GLY A 334 14.32 11.00 -13.46
C GLY A 334 12.94 10.69 -14.06
N LYS A 335 12.45 9.43 -13.96
CA LYS A 335 11.19 8.97 -14.57
C LYS A 335 10.17 8.46 -13.56
N LEU A 336 10.50 8.36 -12.28
CA LEU A 336 9.54 8.00 -11.25
C LEU A 336 8.47 9.09 -11.12
N ALA A 337 7.20 8.73 -11.23
CA ALA A 337 6.11 9.61 -10.85
C ALA A 337 5.84 9.51 -9.34
N VAL A 338 5.36 8.38 -8.86
CA VAL A 338 5.07 8.12 -7.44
C VAL A 338 5.52 6.70 -7.10
N ALA A 339 6.17 6.54 -5.94
CA ALA A 339 6.29 5.25 -5.25
C ALA A 339 5.38 5.24 -4.03
N THR A 340 4.84 4.08 -3.64
CA THR A 340 4.09 3.94 -2.39
C THR A 340 4.55 2.73 -1.60
N TYR A 341 4.60 2.87 -0.26
CA TYR A 341 5.05 1.83 0.67
C TYR A 341 3.97 1.53 1.71
N GLY A 342 3.95 0.30 2.24
CA GLY A 342 2.95 -0.13 3.21
C GLY A 342 2.98 0.68 4.51
N ILE A 343 1.86 1.23 4.93
CA ILE A 343 1.73 1.86 6.24
C ILE A 343 1.54 0.78 7.31
N ASP A 344 0.54 -0.07 7.11
CA ASP A 344 0.31 -1.28 7.89
C ASP A 344 -0.17 -2.39 6.95
N GLN A 345 0.67 -3.37 6.65
CA GLN A 345 0.34 -4.43 5.69
C GLN A 345 0.01 -5.75 6.36
N GLY A 346 -0.92 -6.49 5.78
CA GLY A 346 -1.23 -7.87 6.16
C GLY A 346 -1.94 -8.04 7.50
N ILE A 347 -2.46 -6.97 8.12
CA ILE A 347 -3.07 -7.05 9.46
C ILE A 347 -4.42 -7.76 9.40
N SER A 348 -5.26 -7.43 8.46
CA SER A 348 -6.60 -8.04 8.29
C SER A 348 -6.53 -9.50 7.83
N ALA A 349 -5.45 -9.90 7.13
CA ALA A 349 -5.25 -11.26 6.66
C ALA A 349 -4.77 -12.22 7.77
N PHE A 350 -4.26 -11.71 8.90
CA PHE A 350 -3.69 -12.54 9.96
C PHE A 350 -4.49 -12.47 11.25
N LYS A 351 -5.23 -13.50 11.50
CA LYS A 351 -5.56 -13.87 12.89
C LYS A 351 -4.31 -14.52 13.44
N GLY A 352 -3.66 -13.94 14.48
CA GLY A 352 -2.33 -14.34 14.95
C GLY A 352 -2.10 -15.85 15.18
N ALA A 353 -3.20 -16.66 15.27
CA ALA A 353 -3.14 -18.11 15.34
C ALA A 353 -2.68 -18.76 14.02
N ASP A 354 -2.96 -18.12 12.89
CA ASP A 354 -2.80 -18.70 11.55
C ASP A 354 -1.45 -18.37 10.91
N PHE A 355 -0.64 -17.51 11.56
CA PHE A 355 0.69 -17.19 11.06
C PHE A 355 1.64 -18.37 11.21
N GLY A 356 2.19 -18.85 10.11
CA GLY A 356 3.06 -20.02 10.03
C GLY A 356 4.27 -19.82 9.11
N PRO A 357 5.07 -20.87 8.90
CA PRO A 357 6.31 -20.80 8.13
C PRO A 357 6.08 -20.45 6.63
N ASP A 358 4.89 -20.74 6.11
CA ASP A 358 4.54 -20.47 4.70
C ASP A 358 3.81 -19.14 4.50
N THR A 359 3.47 -18.43 5.59
CA THR A 359 2.73 -17.17 5.55
C THR A 359 3.64 -16.03 5.11
N PRO A 360 3.34 -15.31 3.99
CA PRO A 360 4.14 -14.16 3.60
C PRO A 360 4.15 -13.07 4.68
N PRO A 361 5.32 -12.63 5.18
CA PRO A 361 5.42 -11.72 6.31
C PRO A 361 5.28 -10.25 5.90
N TRP A 362 4.18 -9.88 5.24
CA TRP A 362 3.90 -8.52 4.77
C TRP A 362 4.01 -7.46 5.86
N LEU A 363 3.68 -7.82 7.11
CA LEU A 363 3.78 -6.91 8.25
C LEU A 363 5.21 -6.38 8.50
N LEU A 364 6.25 -7.08 8.04
CA LEU A 364 7.63 -6.59 8.13
C LEU A 364 7.91 -5.47 7.13
N ASN A 365 7.05 -5.29 6.13
CA ASN A 365 7.13 -4.22 5.13
C ASN A 365 6.29 -2.99 5.50
N SER A 366 5.91 -2.83 6.76
CA SER A 366 5.04 -1.75 7.24
C SER A 366 5.81 -0.67 7.96
N VAL A 367 5.45 0.60 7.73
CA VAL A 367 6.02 1.76 8.44
C VAL A 367 5.69 1.71 9.93
N PHE A 368 4.48 1.26 10.28
CA PHE A 368 4.05 1.05 11.66
C PHE A 368 3.89 -0.44 11.98
N ALA A 369 4.03 -0.78 13.25
CA ALA A 369 3.97 -2.16 13.75
C ALA A 369 2.68 -2.41 14.57
N ARG A 370 1.54 -1.94 14.08
CA ARG A 370 0.25 -1.91 14.80
C ARG A 370 -0.16 -3.26 15.37
N ALA A 371 0.11 -4.34 14.65
CA ALA A 371 -0.31 -5.68 15.05
C ALA A 371 0.68 -6.39 15.99
N THR A 372 1.97 -6.05 15.93
CA THR A 372 3.04 -6.79 16.62
C THR A 372 3.64 -6.04 17.79
N VAL A 373 3.38 -4.74 17.92
CA VAL A 373 3.92 -3.88 18.98
C VAL A 373 2.78 -3.20 19.74
N GLN A 374 2.93 -3.10 21.05
CA GLN A 374 2.02 -2.37 21.91
C GLN A 374 1.94 -0.91 21.47
N LYS A 375 0.75 -0.32 21.60
CA LYS A 375 0.57 1.10 21.32
C LYS A 375 1.47 1.95 22.24
N ASN A 376 1.84 3.12 21.73
CA ASN A 376 2.50 4.14 22.54
C ASN A 376 1.60 4.58 23.70
N PRO A 377 2.15 5.20 24.76
CA PRO A 377 1.37 5.69 25.92
C PRO A 377 0.23 6.65 25.53
N ASP A 378 0.37 7.38 24.42
CA ASP A 378 -0.66 8.29 23.87
C ASP A 378 -1.73 7.57 23.04
N GLY A 379 -1.68 6.24 22.94
CA GLY A 379 -2.62 5.41 22.19
C GLY A 379 -2.31 5.29 20.69
N THR A 380 -1.28 5.96 20.17
CA THR A 380 -0.88 5.89 18.76
C THR A 380 -0.15 4.59 18.44
N ALA A 381 -0.11 4.23 17.15
CA ALA A 381 0.64 3.07 16.69
C ALA A 381 2.15 3.27 16.87
N ALA A 382 2.84 2.23 17.32
CA ALA A 382 4.29 2.23 17.41
C ALA A 382 4.93 2.13 16.01
N PRO A 383 6.06 2.83 15.76
CA PRO A 383 6.81 2.66 14.52
C PRO A 383 7.41 1.25 14.42
N ASN A 384 7.53 0.75 13.19
CA ASN A 384 8.19 -0.52 12.92
C ASN A 384 9.68 -0.28 12.70
N TYR A 385 10.48 -0.60 13.68
CA TYR A 385 11.95 -0.51 13.73
C TYR A 385 12.49 0.73 12.97
N ALA A 386 13.14 0.55 11.80
CA ALA A 386 13.77 1.63 11.03
C ALA A 386 12.81 2.39 10.07
N TRP A 387 11.67 1.80 9.69
CA TRP A 387 10.91 2.28 8.53
C TRP A 387 10.29 3.66 8.68
N LEU A 388 9.83 4.07 9.86
CA LEU A 388 9.21 5.39 10.03
C LEU A 388 10.21 6.52 9.83
N GLU A 389 11.42 6.38 10.38
CA GLU A 389 12.48 7.40 10.26
C GLU A 389 12.91 7.54 8.80
N GLU A 390 13.13 6.43 8.10
CA GLU A 390 13.46 6.42 6.67
C GLU A 390 12.36 7.04 5.83
N PHE A 391 11.11 6.59 6.01
CA PHE A 391 9.98 7.12 5.26
C PHE A 391 9.84 8.64 5.42
N THR A 392 9.95 9.12 6.67
CA THR A 392 9.85 10.54 7.00
C THR A 392 11.01 11.35 6.41
N ALA A 393 12.24 10.82 6.46
CA ALA A 393 13.40 11.46 5.86
C ALA A 393 13.24 11.62 4.33
N LEU A 394 12.68 10.62 3.66
CA LEU A 394 12.42 10.63 2.22
C LEU A 394 11.32 11.61 1.78
N GLN A 395 10.49 12.11 2.71
CA GLN A 395 9.51 13.19 2.42
C GLN A 395 10.18 14.57 2.31
N LYS A 396 11.34 14.74 2.95
CA LYS A 396 12.14 15.99 2.91
C LYS A 396 12.98 15.96 1.63
N ARG A 397 12.56 16.64 0.59
CA ARG A 397 13.29 16.77 -0.67
C ARG A 397 13.93 18.13 -0.77
#